data_0d701e23e4ab5c0f3b03600db3d248c0
#
_entry.id   0d701e23e4ab5c0f3b03600db3d248c0
#
_cell.length_a   1.000
_cell.length_b   1.000
_cell.length_c   1.000
_cell.angle_alpha   90.00
_cell.angle_beta   90.00
_cell.angle_gamma   90.00
#
_symmetry.space_group_name_H-M   'P 1'
#
loop_
_entity.id
_entity.type
_entity.pdbx_description
1 polymer ?
#
loop_
_entity_poly.entity_id
_entity_poly.type
_entity_poly.pdbx_seq_one_letter_code
_entity_poly.pdbx_strand_id
1 'polypeptide(L)' 'MAKKTSRQFESSDMKRLEFSLDELIRMCERLQQENSRLRNDQMRLKSERTMLIKKNEISKKRMEAIITRLKSMELEI' A
#
# COMPACT_ATOMS: atom_id res chain seq x y z
N MET A 1 19.15 47.67 25.70
CA MET A 1 18.52 47.48 24.41
C MET A 1 18.90 46.14 23.75
N ALA A 2 20.16 45.77 23.72
CA ALA A 2 20.58 44.50 23.11
C ALA A 2 19.97 43.25 23.74
N LYS A 3 19.76 43.21 25.06
CA LYS A 3 19.18 42.11 25.77
C LYS A 3 17.67 41.92 25.49
N LYS A 4 16.89 42.97 25.28
CA LYS A 4 15.48 42.90 24.93
C LYS A 4 15.27 42.40 23.50
N THR A 5 16.07 42.85 22.56
CA THR A 5 16.04 42.44 21.16
C THR A 5 16.43 40.96 21.04
N SER A 6 17.45 40.54 21.79
CA SER A 6 17.90 39.15 21.84
C SER A 6 16.83 38.22 22.41
N ARG A 7 16.11 38.61 23.48
CA ARG A 7 15.02 37.80 24.04
C ARG A 7 13.82 37.71 23.13
N GLN A 8 13.46 38.80 22.45
CA GLN A 8 12.36 38.77 21.47
C GLN A 8 12.69 37.90 20.29
N PHE A 9 13.94 37.94 19.83
CA PHE A 9 14.42 37.10 18.74
C PHE A 9 14.40 35.61 19.14
N GLU A 10 14.89 35.28 20.33
CA GLU A 10 14.87 33.92 20.86
C GLU A 10 13.44 33.39 21.01
N SER A 11 12.51 34.20 21.52
CA SER A 11 11.10 33.82 21.67
C SER A 11 10.43 33.57 20.32
N SER A 12 10.73 34.39 19.33
CA SER A 12 10.23 34.22 17.96
C SER A 12 10.78 32.97 17.31
N ASP A 13 12.06 32.70 17.48
CA ASP A 13 12.72 31.51 16.98
C ASP A 13 12.20 30.26 17.67
N MET A 14 11.96 30.29 18.96
CA MET A 14 11.35 29.20 19.73
C MET A 14 9.97 28.87 19.23
N LYS A 15 9.16 29.86 18.94
CA LYS A 15 7.81 29.67 18.38
C LYS A 15 7.86 29.04 16.99
N ARG A 16 8.77 29.50 16.16
CA ARG A 16 8.98 28.91 14.83
C ARG A 16 9.43 27.48 14.93
N LEU A 17 10.31 27.16 15.86
CA LEU A 17 10.80 25.81 16.09
C LEU A 17 9.66 24.91 16.58
N GLU A 18 8.86 25.39 17.52
CA GLU A 18 7.66 24.65 18.01
C GLU A 18 6.69 24.36 16.87
N PHE A 19 6.42 25.37 16.05
CA PHE A 19 5.55 25.20 14.89
C PHE A 19 6.11 24.16 13.91
N SER A 20 7.39 24.23 13.62
CA SER A 20 8.06 23.27 12.73
C SER A 20 8.03 21.85 13.30
N LEU A 21 8.25 21.72 14.61
CA LEU A 21 8.16 20.42 15.29
C LEU A 21 6.75 19.84 15.23
N ASP A 22 5.74 20.67 15.47
CA ASP A 22 4.34 20.24 15.38
C ASP A 22 3.98 19.76 13.98
N GLU A 23 4.43 20.48 12.96
CA GLU A 23 4.25 20.07 11.56
C GLU A 23 4.93 18.75 11.26
N LEU A 24 6.18 18.59 11.71
CA LEU A 24 6.93 17.35 11.53
C LEU A 24 6.23 16.17 12.22
N ILE A 25 5.73 16.36 13.42
CA ILE A 25 5.00 15.33 14.14
C ILE A 25 3.74 14.91 13.36
N ARG A 26 2.99 15.88 12.87
CA ARG A 26 1.80 15.61 12.05
C ARG A 26 2.14 14.87 10.76
N MET A 27 3.23 15.26 10.12
CA MET A 27 3.71 14.57 8.93
C MET A 27 4.13 13.13 9.24
N CYS A 28 4.83 12.91 10.35
CA CYS A 28 5.21 11.57 10.79
C CYS A 28 3.99 10.70 11.07
N GLU A 29 3.00 11.22 11.78
CA GLU A 29 1.75 10.51 12.05
C GLU A 29 1.02 10.14 10.76
N ARG A 30 0.94 11.08 9.84
CA ARG A 30 0.30 10.88 8.53
C ARG A 30 1.05 9.80 7.73
N LEU A 31 2.37 9.85 7.73
CA LEU A 31 3.21 8.86 7.05
C LEU A 31 3.07 7.47 7.67
N GLN A 32 2.97 7.36 8.98
CA GLN A 32 2.72 6.10 9.66
C GLN A 32 1.36 5.51 9.28
N GLN A 33 0.32 6.33 9.26
CA GLN A 33 -1.01 5.89 8.84
C GLN A 33 -1.02 5.45 7.38
N GLU A 34 -0.40 6.22 6.53
CA GLU A 34 -0.27 5.90 5.10
C GLU A 34 0.51 4.61 4.90
N ASN A 35 1.60 4.42 5.65
CA ASN A 35 2.40 3.21 5.58
C ASN A 35 1.60 1.97 6.00
N SER A 36 0.83 2.08 7.09
CA SER A 36 -0.04 0.99 7.54
C SER A 36 -1.11 0.66 6.51
N ARG A 37 -1.72 1.68 5.92
CA ARG A 37 -2.73 1.52 4.87
C ARG A 37 -2.15 0.80 3.65
N LEU A 38 -0.98 1.26 3.20
CA LEU A 38 -0.31 0.66 2.05
C LEU A 38 0.11 -0.79 2.30
N ARG A 39 0.56 -1.11 3.49
CA ARG A 39 0.89 -2.50 3.88
C ARG A 39 -0.34 -3.39 3.84
N ASN A 40 -1.46 -2.91 4.36
CA ASN A 40 -2.72 -3.65 4.34
C ASN A 40 -3.22 -3.86 2.91
N ASP A 41 -3.16 -2.83 2.08
CA ASP A 41 -3.51 -2.91 0.67
C ASP A 41 -2.61 -3.91 -0.07
N GLN A 42 -1.33 -3.91 0.23
CA GLN A 42 -0.37 -4.83 -0.36
C GLN A 42 -0.68 -6.29 0.00
N MET A 43 -1.02 -6.56 1.25
CA MET A 43 -1.43 -7.89 1.70
C MET A 43 -2.70 -8.35 1.01
N ARG A 44 -3.69 -7.47 0.90
CA ARG A 44 -4.95 -7.76 0.21
C ARG A 44 -4.70 -8.07 -1.27
N LEU A 45 -3.90 -7.25 -1.95
CA LEU A 45 -3.58 -7.45 -3.36
C LEU A 45 -2.83 -8.75 -3.61
N LYS A 46 -1.92 -9.13 -2.73
CA LYS A 46 -1.23 -10.42 -2.81
C LYS A 46 -2.20 -11.59 -2.66
N SER A 47 -3.13 -11.48 -1.73
CA SER A 47 -4.17 -12.50 -1.52
C SER A 47 -5.08 -12.63 -2.74
N GLU A 48 -5.55 -11.51 -3.28
CA GLU A 48 -6.38 -11.48 -4.49
C GLU A 48 -5.64 -12.08 -5.69
N ARG A 49 -4.38 -11.73 -5.84
CA ARG A 49 -3.53 -12.30 -6.91
C ARG A 49 -3.43 -13.81 -6.81
N THR A 50 -3.19 -14.33 -5.62
CA THR A 50 -3.09 -15.77 -5.38
C THR A 50 -4.41 -16.46 -5.73
N MET A 51 -5.53 -15.89 -5.34
CA MET A 51 -6.85 -16.42 -5.68
C MET A 51 -7.11 -16.42 -7.19
N LEU A 52 -6.75 -15.33 -7.87
CA LEU A 52 -6.90 -15.22 -9.31
C LEU A 52 -6.05 -16.24 -10.07
N ILE A 53 -4.82 -16.45 -9.62
CA ILE A 53 -3.93 -17.45 -10.21
C ILE A 53 -4.53 -18.84 -10.06
N LYS A 54 -5.03 -19.19 -8.87
CA LYS A 54 -5.69 -20.48 -8.62
C LYS A 54 -6.93 -20.69 -9.49
N LYS A 55 -7.77 -19.67 -9.59
CA LYS A 55 -8.96 -19.72 -10.46
C LYS A 55 -8.58 -19.90 -11.91
N ASN A 56 -7.57 -19.21 -12.35
CA ASN A 56 -7.07 -19.31 -13.73
C ASN A 56 -6.53 -20.71 -14.03
N GLU A 57 -5.77 -21.28 -13.11
CA GLU A 57 -5.25 -22.65 -13.26
C GLU A 57 -6.38 -23.69 -13.31
N ILE A 58 -7.38 -23.55 -12.45
CA ILE A 58 -8.55 -24.43 -12.45
C ILE A 58 -9.31 -24.32 -13.77
N SER A 59 -9.56 -23.12 -14.23
CA SER A 59 -10.23 -22.87 -15.51
C SER A 59 -9.47 -23.47 -16.69
N LYS A 60 -8.14 -23.29 -16.68
CA LYS A 60 -7.26 -23.85 -17.70
C LYS A 60 -7.33 -25.38 -17.72
N LYS A 61 -7.26 -26.03 -16.57
CA LYS A 61 -7.37 -27.48 -16.45
C LYS A 61 -8.72 -28.01 -16.93
N ARG A 62 -9.80 -27.29 -16.61
CA ARG A 62 -11.15 -27.65 -17.09
C ARG A 62 -11.25 -27.56 -18.62
N MET A 63 -10.68 -26.50 -19.20
CA MET A 63 -10.64 -26.34 -20.64
C MET A 63 -9.84 -27.46 -21.31
N GLU A 64 -8.67 -27.77 -20.75
CA GLU A 64 -7.84 -28.89 -21.25
C GLU A 64 -8.56 -30.23 -21.19
N ALA A 65 -9.30 -30.48 -20.11
CA ALA A 65 -10.11 -31.69 -19.97
C ALA A 65 -11.23 -31.76 -21.00
N ILE A 66 -11.90 -30.64 -21.27
CA ILE A 66 -12.95 -30.56 -22.29
C ILE A 66 -12.37 -30.83 -23.68
N ILE A 67 -11.25 -30.20 -23.99
CA ILE A 67 -10.57 -30.39 -25.29
C ILE A 67 -10.16 -31.84 -25.45
N THR A 68 -9.62 -32.47 -24.44
CA THR A 68 -9.23 -33.90 -24.46
C THR A 68 -10.44 -34.79 -24.71
N ARG A 69 -11.58 -34.53 -24.05
CA ARG A 69 -12.82 -35.28 -24.29
C ARG A 69 -13.32 -35.13 -25.72
N LEU A 70 -13.31 -33.94 -26.26
CA LEU A 70 -13.75 -33.67 -27.61
C LEU A 70 -12.89 -34.41 -28.62
N LYS A 71 -11.55 -34.42 -28.44
CA LYS A 71 -10.63 -35.16 -29.30
C LYS A 71 -10.87 -36.67 -29.20
N SER A 72 -11.13 -37.17 -28.01
CA SER A 72 -11.42 -38.58 -27.80
C SER A 72 -12.74 -38.98 -28.51
N MET A 73 -13.75 -38.14 -28.47
CA MET A 73 -15.02 -38.37 -29.17
C MET A 73 -14.83 -38.35 -30.70
N GLU A 74 -14.02 -37.45 -31.22
CA GLU A 74 -13.69 -37.41 -32.66
C GLU A 74 -13.00 -38.67 -33.12
N LEU A 75 -12.12 -39.27 -32.33
CA LEU A 75 -11.40 -40.47 -32.64
C LEU A 75 -12.29 -41.72 -32.63
N GLU A 76 -13.40 -41.71 -31.90
CA GLU A 76 -14.36 -42.82 -31.83
C GLU A 76 -15.34 -42.83 -33.01
N ILE A 77 -15.47 -41.71 -33.67
CA ILE A 77 -16.34 -41.58 -34.87
C ILE A 77 -15.55 -41.93 -36.11
#